data_98b13fac5da46436ff0e589aa7929405
#
_entry.id   98b13fac5da46436ff0e589aa7929405
#
_cell.length_a   1.000
_cell.length_b   1.000
_cell.length_c   1.000
_cell.angle_alpha   90.00
_cell.angle_beta   90.00
_cell.angle_gamma   90.00
#
_symmetry.space_group_name_H-M   'P 1'
#
loop_
_entity.id
_entity.type
_entity.pdbx_description
1 polymer ?
#
loop_
_entity_poly.entity_id
_entity_poly.type
_entity_poly.pdbx_seq_one_letter_code
_entity_poly.pdbx_strand_id
1 'polypeptide(L)'
;MPANKWLSWINPETGETGGRRKSPRHFTIYDSFFELYKIKSYLKNPNLTIKLVLMDVEEYKLLNGWDNSKKKGAWRYDRIPVGIREIVVLEQPEDYMQFVPYELEDGFTSKDFARVCRINKSTAGLALNILNYMGMVKRTGKQGNSYIYKVD
;
A
#
# COMPACT_ATOMS: atom_id res chain seq x y z
N MET A 1 5.28 -4.72 3.23
CA MET A 1 4.61 -4.70 1.89
C MET A 1 5.67 -4.69 0.79
N PRO A 2 5.49 -5.39 -0.33
CA PRO A 2 6.47 -5.43 -1.42
C PRO A 2 6.41 -4.16 -2.27
N ALA A 3 7.42 -3.28 -2.17
CA ALA A 3 7.60 -2.12 -3.06
C ALA A 3 7.83 -2.58 -4.49
N ASN A 4 8.83 -3.41 -4.67
CA ASN A 4 9.09 -4.11 -5.91
C ASN A 4 9.12 -5.60 -5.68
N LYS A 5 8.71 -6.34 -6.69
CA LYS A 5 8.71 -7.78 -6.66
C LYS A 5 9.35 -8.35 -7.92
N TRP A 6 10.35 -9.21 -7.75
CA TRP A 6 10.93 -10.00 -8.81
C TRP A 6 10.41 -11.42 -8.72
N LEU A 7 10.09 -11.98 -9.87
CA LEU A 7 9.54 -13.31 -10.03
C LEU A 7 10.56 -14.19 -10.71
N SER A 8 10.82 -15.36 -10.13
CA SER A 8 11.61 -16.44 -10.72
C SER A 8 10.81 -17.73 -10.67
N TRP A 9 10.97 -18.58 -11.67
CA TRP A 9 10.27 -19.85 -11.76
C TRP A 9 11.26 -20.99 -11.58
N ILE A 10 10.89 -21.98 -10.77
CA ILE A 10 11.68 -23.19 -10.52
C ILE A 10 11.00 -24.33 -11.26
N ASN A 11 11.79 -25.06 -12.05
CA ASN A 11 11.36 -26.33 -12.61
C ASN A 11 11.39 -27.40 -11.50
N PRO A 12 10.27 -28.05 -11.15
CA PRO A 12 10.24 -29.02 -10.07
C PRO A 12 11.02 -30.31 -10.37
N GLU A 13 11.26 -30.63 -11.65
CA GLU A 13 11.96 -31.85 -12.04
C GLU A 13 13.47 -31.66 -12.04
N THR A 14 13.96 -30.51 -12.49
CA THR A 14 15.40 -30.22 -12.59
C THR A 14 15.95 -29.38 -11.45
N GLY A 15 15.09 -28.67 -10.71
CA GLY A 15 15.46 -27.69 -9.71
C GLY A 15 16.04 -26.41 -10.29
N GLU A 16 16.12 -26.28 -11.61
CA GLU A 16 16.67 -25.10 -12.26
C GLU A 16 15.75 -23.90 -12.12
N THR A 17 16.34 -22.73 -11.82
CA THR A 17 15.63 -21.46 -11.74
C THR A 17 15.63 -20.77 -13.09
N GLY A 18 14.46 -20.56 -13.64
CA GLY A 18 14.28 -19.78 -14.88
C GLY A 18 14.44 -18.27 -14.67
N GLY A 19 14.42 -17.54 -15.80
CA GLY A 19 14.70 -16.10 -15.84
C GLY A 19 13.95 -15.25 -14.81
N ARG A 20 14.67 -14.34 -14.20
CA ARG A 20 14.17 -13.34 -13.23
C ARG A 20 13.40 -12.23 -13.96
N ARG A 21 12.16 -11.97 -13.56
CA ARG A 21 11.30 -10.94 -14.14
C ARG A 21 10.75 -10.01 -13.06
N LYS A 22 10.84 -8.71 -13.30
CA LYS A 22 10.19 -7.71 -12.44
C LYS A 22 8.67 -7.73 -12.64
N SER A 23 7.92 -7.80 -11.55
CA SER A 23 6.46 -7.65 -11.59
C SER A 23 6.08 -6.22 -11.97
N PRO A 24 5.10 -6.00 -12.84
CA PRO A 24 4.61 -4.65 -13.15
C PRO A 24 3.85 -4.02 -11.98
N ARG A 25 3.46 -4.82 -10.99
CA ARG A 25 2.74 -4.31 -9.81
C ARG A 25 3.71 -3.75 -8.79
N HIS A 26 3.56 -2.46 -8.50
CA HIS A 26 4.29 -1.75 -7.47
C HIS A 26 3.33 -1.39 -6.35
N PHE A 27 3.80 -1.50 -5.10
CA PHE A 27 3.09 -1.00 -3.94
C PHE A 27 3.78 0.25 -3.43
N THR A 28 2.98 1.21 -2.99
CA THR A 28 3.40 2.41 -2.28
C THR A 28 3.03 2.29 -0.81
N ILE A 29 3.53 3.19 0.00
CA ILE A 29 3.15 3.24 1.41
C ILE A 29 1.63 3.45 1.60
N TYR A 30 0.97 4.11 0.65
CA TYR A 30 -0.48 4.33 0.66
C TYR A 30 -1.30 3.05 0.53
N ASP A 31 -0.74 1.97 -0.02
CA ASP A 31 -1.44 0.69 -0.08
C ASP A 31 -1.66 0.08 1.32
N SER A 32 -0.92 0.54 2.34
CA SER A 32 -1.14 0.15 3.74
C SER A 32 -2.51 0.58 4.27
N PHE A 33 -3.13 1.61 3.69
CA PHE A 33 -4.43 2.10 4.13
C PHE A 33 -5.55 1.06 4.00
N PHE A 34 -5.41 0.05 3.15
CA PHE A 34 -6.33 -1.09 3.11
C PHE A 34 -6.30 -1.89 4.42
N GLU A 35 -5.11 -2.10 4.99
CA GLU A 35 -4.96 -2.82 6.26
C GLU A 35 -5.29 -1.91 7.45
N LEU A 36 -4.81 -0.66 7.44
CA LEU A 36 -5.11 0.32 8.48
C LEU A 36 -6.62 0.57 8.62
N TYR A 37 -7.36 0.53 7.52
CA TYR A 37 -8.81 0.69 7.54
C TYR A 37 -9.53 -0.43 8.31
N LYS A 38 -9.02 -1.66 8.25
CA LYS A 38 -9.58 -2.81 8.98
C LYS A 38 -9.46 -2.65 10.50
N ILE A 39 -8.41 -1.96 10.95
CA ILE A 39 -8.13 -1.73 12.38
C ILE A 39 -8.39 -0.27 12.80
N LYS A 40 -9.16 0.47 12.02
CA LYS A 40 -9.36 1.91 12.18
C LYS A 40 -9.75 2.31 13.61
N SER A 41 -10.63 1.54 14.26
CA SER A 41 -11.08 1.82 15.64
C SER A 41 -9.97 1.79 16.68
N TYR A 42 -8.87 1.10 16.39
CA TYR A 42 -7.71 0.96 17.30
C TYR A 42 -6.62 1.99 17.03
N LEU A 43 -6.64 2.71 15.91
CA LEU A 43 -5.56 3.61 15.50
C LEU A 43 -5.30 4.78 16.47
N LYS A 44 -6.28 5.12 17.31
CA LYS A 44 -6.14 6.14 18.35
C LYS A 44 -5.73 5.59 19.72
N ASN A 45 -5.43 4.29 19.82
CA ASN A 45 -4.97 3.70 21.05
C ASN A 45 -3.52 4.13 21.33
N PRO A 46 -3.24 4.82 22.47
CA PRO A 46 -1.90 5.32 22.77
C PRO A 46 -0.86 4.23 23.01
N ASN A 47 -1.31 2.99 23.22
CA ASN A 47 -0.42 1.83 23.40
C ASN A 47 -0.15 1.06 22.09
N LEU A 48 -0.62 1.57 20.95
CA LEU A 48 -0.44 0.93 19.66
C LEU A 48 0.62 1.66 18.85
N THR A 49 1.73 1.00 18.59
CA THR A 49 2.74 1.44 17.61
C THR A 49 2.61 0.59 16.36
N ILE A 50 2.53 1.25 15.20
CA ILE A 50 2.47 0.58 13.89
C ILE A 50 3.74 0.94 13.10
N LYS A 51 4.44 -0.09 12.63
CA LYS A 51 5.56 0.08 11.70
C LYS A 51 5.17 -0.44 10.32
N LEU A 52 5.09 0.47 9.37
CA LEU A 52 4.84 0.15 7.97
C LEU A 52 6.18 -0.02 7.27
N VAL A 53 6.47 -1.23 6.84
CA VAL A 53 7.73 -1.54 6.16
C VAL A 53 7.46 -1.83 4.69
N LEU A 54 8.00 -0.99 3.83
CA LEU A 54 8.00 -1.16 2.37
C LEU A 54 9.32 -1.78 1.96
N MET A 55 9.29 -2.94 1.32
CA MET A 55 10.49 -3.72 1.02
C MET A 55 10.48 -4.26 -0.41
N ASP A 56 11.66 -4.51 -0.94
CA ASP A 56 11.83 -5.27 -2.17
C ASP A 56 11.84 -6.77 -1.84
N VAL A 57 11.21 -7.58 -2.69
CA VAL A 57 11.11 -9.02 -2.46
C VAL A 57 11.40 -9.81 -3.74
N GLU A 58 12.02 -10.96 -3.58
CA GLU A 58 12.08 -12.01 -4.59
C GLU A 58 11.04 -13.09 -4.29
N GLU A 59 10.23 -13.42 -5.28
CA GLU A 59 9.21 -14.46 -5.20
C GLU A 59 9.55 -15.58 -6.15
N TYR A 60 9.73 -16.77 -5.60
CA TYR A 60 9.97 -18.00 -6.33
C TYR A 60 8.67 -18.75 -6.52
N LYS A 61 8.44 -19.23 -7.75
CA LYS A 61 7.27 -20.00 -8.14
C LYS A 61 7.67 -21.36 -8.67
N LEU A 62 7.01 -22.41 -8.21
CA LEU A 62 7.17 -23.76 -8.72
C LEU A 62 6.23 -23.97 -9.92
N LEU A 63 6.76 -24.48 -11.02
CA LEU A 63 6.01 -24.81 -12.24
C LEU A 63 5.40 -26.23 -12.13
N ASN A 64 4.57 -26.46 -11.14
CA ASN A 64 4.01 -27.80 -10.86
C ASN A 64 2.53 -27.96 -11.28
N GLY A 65 1.95 -26.95 -11.95
CA GLY A 65 0.57 -26.99 -12.44
C GLY A 65 -0.54 -26.89 -11.39
N TRP A 66 -0.21 -26.69 -10.12
CA TRP A 66 -1.17 -26.76 -9.00
C TRP A 66 -1.87 -25.44 -8.63
N ASP A 67 -1.60 -24.36 -9.33
CA ASP A 67 -2.28 -23.08 -9.07
C ASP A 67 -3.47 -22.90 -10.02
N ASN A 68 -4.67 -22.75 -9.46
CA ASN A 68 -5.90 -22.35 -10.19
C ASN A 68 -5.83 -20.93 -10.76
N SER A 69 -4.78 -20.14 -10.44
CA SER A 69 -4.55 -18.86 -11.08
C SER A 69 -4.11 -19.12 -12.52
N LYS A 70 -4.84 -18.57 -13.50
CA LYS A 70 -4.69 -18.75 -14.95
C LYS A 70 -3.31 -18.41 -15.55
N LYS A 71 -2.28 -18.16 -14.73
CA LYS A 71 -0.93 -17.81 -15.16
C LYS A 71 0.03 -18.97 -14.96
N LYS A 72 0.25 -19.75 -16.00
CA LYS A 72 1.29 -20.78 -16.11
C LYS A 72 1.22 -21.94 -15.09
N GLY A 73 0.12 -22.13 -14.37
CA GLY A 73 0.02 -23.21 -13.38
C GLY A 73 1.14 -23.23 -12.33
N ALA A 74 1.60 -22.05 -11.90
CA ALA A 74 2.74 -21.91 -11.03
C ALA A 74 2.32 -21.49 -9.62
N TRP A 75 2.64 -22.31 -8.65
CA TRP A 75 2.40 -22.07 -7.23
C TRP A 75 3.52 -21.21 -6.62
N ARG A 76 3.19 -20.34 -5.63
CA ARG A 76 4.18 -19.62 -4.84
C ARG A 76 4.93 -20.59 -3.94
N TYR A 77 6.24 -20.72 -4.16
CA TYR A 77 7.12 -21.56 -3.35
C TYR A 77 7.69 -20.78 -2.16
N ASP A 78 8.32 -19.64 -2.44
CA ASP A 78 8.94 -18.82 -1.40
C ASP A 78 8.89 -17.33 -1.75
N ARG A 79 9.06 -16.48 -0.72
CA ARG A 79 9.18 -15.02 -0.87
C ARG A 79 10.23 -14.49 0.09
N ILE A 80 11.31 -14.01 -0.46
CA ILE A 80 12.50 -13.56 0.28
C ILE A 80 12.58 -12.04 0.23
N PRO A 81 12.58 -11.32 1.39
CA PRO A 81 12.90 -9.89 1.42
C PRO A 81 14.37 -9.69 1.08
N VAL A 82 14.65 -8.76 0.15
CA VAL A 82 16.02 -8.47 -0.33
C VAL A 82 16.48 -7.06 -0.03
N GLY A 83 15.58 -6.17 0.40
CA GLY A 83 15.93 -4.81 0.80
C GLY A 83 14.75 -4.05 1.38
N ILE A 84 15.04 -3.14 2.30
CA ILE A 84 14.05 -2.21 2.86
C ILE A 84 14.13 -0.92 2.05
N ARG A 85 12.96 -0.42 1.59
CA ARG A 85 12.84 0.83 0.85
C ARG A 85 12.43 1.99 1.73
N GLU A 86 11.48 1.75 2.61
CA GLU A 86 10.88 2.78 3.43
C GLU A 86 10.34 2.17 4.71
N ILE A 87 10.48 2.90 5.81
CA ILE A 87 9.87 2.56 7.10
C ILE A 87 9.12 3.81 7.56
N VAL A 88 7.83 3.65 7.84
CA VAL A 88 7.00 4.66 8.45
C VAL A 88 6.56 4.15 9.82
N VAL A 89 6.78 4.96 10.86
CA VAL A 89 6.38 4.65 12.23
C VAL A 89 5.22 5.54 12.60
N LEU A 90 4.17 4.95 13.18
CA LEU A 90 2.96 5.62 13.63
C LEU A 90 2.75 5.26 15.09
N GLU A 91 3.02 6.22 15.98
CA GLU A 91 2.90 6.07 17.43
C GLU A 91 1.77 6.94 17.99
N GLN A 92 1.54 8.07 17.33
CA GLN A 92 0.55 9.05 17.73
C GLN A 92 -0.23 9.59 16.50
N PRO A 93 -1.40 10.21 16.71
CA PRO A 93 -2.22 10.71 15.59
C PRO A 93 -1.47 11.64 14.64
N GLU A 94 -0.60 12.49 15.15
CA GLU A 94 0.17 13.50 14.39
C GLU A 94 1.11 12.85 13.37
N ASP A 95 1.56 11.61 13.61
CA ASP A 95 2.44 10.88 12.69
C ASP A 95 1.76 10.58 11.35
N TYR A 96 0.41 10.61 11.32
CA TYR A 96 -0.34 10.44 10.07
C TYR A 96 -0.24 11.64 9.13
N MET A 97 0.25 12.80 9.61
CA MET A 97 0.49 13.98 8.77
C MET A 97 1.51 13.70 7.65
N GLN A 98 2.46 12.78 7.86
CA GLN A 98 3.44 12.40 6.84
C GLN A 98 2.83 11.80 5.57
N PHE A 99 1.55 11.41 5.59
CA PHE A 99 0.81 10.97 4.41
C PHE A 99 0.07 12.09 3.69
N VAL A 100 0.09 13.31 4.22
CA VAL A 100 -0.54 14.46 3.58
C VAL A 100 0.50 15.22 2.78
N PRO A 101 0.41 15.22 1.43
CA PRO A 101 1.34 15.98 0.61
C PRO A 101 1.21 17.48 0.85
N TYR A 102 2.33 18.16 0.94
CA TYR A 102 2.39 19.62 1.14
C TYR A 102 1.90 20.43 -0.08
N GLU A 103 1.83 19.78 -1.26
CA GLU A 103 1.34 20.39 -2.50
C GLU A 103 -0.19 20.49 -2.58
N LEU A 104 -0.90 19.94 -1.60
CA LEU A 104 -2.36 20.00 -1.57
C LEU A 104 -2.82 21.36 -1.05
N GLU A 105 -3.52 22.09 -1.91
CA GLU A 105 -4.22 23.32 -1.55
C GLU A 105 -5.55 22.99 -0.85
N ASP A 106 -6.00 23.82 0.08
CA ASP A 106 -7.29 23.65 0.75
C ASP A 106 -8.45 23.60 -0.26
N GLY A 107 -9.42 22.77 0.03
CA GLY A 107 -10.54 22.53 -0.87
C GLY A 107 -10.32 21.36 -1.84
N PHE A 108 -9.33 20.51 -1.57
CA PHE A 108 -9.05 19.35 -2.41
C PHE A 108 -10.07 18.22 -2.24
N THR A 109 -10.17 17.40 -3.27
CA THR A 109 -11.01 16.20 -3.30
C THR A 109 -10.17 14.92 -3.26
N SER A 110 -10.83 13.76 -3.12
CA SER A 110 -10.13 12.47 -3.24
C SER A 110 -9.48 12.27 -4.62
N LYS A 111 -9.96 12.96 -5.65
CA LYS A 111 -9.38 12.93 -7.00
C LYS A 111 -8.05 13.71 -7.03
N ASP A 112 -8.01 14.87 -6.38
CA ASP A 112 -6.80 15.68 -6.29
C ASP A 112 -5.73 14.99 -5.46
N PHE A 113 -6.12 14.43 -4.31
CA PHE A 113 -5.24 13.63 -3.48
C PHE A 113 -4.67 12.43 -4.26
N ALA A 114 -5.51 11.68 -4.98
CA ALA A 114 -5.08 10.55 -5.80
C ALA A 114 -4.05 10.97 -6.86
N ARG A 115 -4.25 12.14 -7.49
CA ARG A 115 -3.35 12.68 -8.51
C ARG A 115 -1.99 13.06 -7.93
N VAL A 116 -1.96 13.80 -6.82
CA VAL A 116 -0.73 14.25 -6.16
C VAL A 116 0.06 13.04 -5.63
N CYS A 117 -0.59 12.11 -4.93
CA CYS A 117 0.06 10.91 -4.40
C CYS A 117 0.34 9.83 -5.46
N ARG A 118 -0.11 10.01 -6.71
CA ARG A 118 0.01 9.03 -7.81
C ARG A 118 -0.55 7.66 -7.45
N ILE A 119 -1.70 7.66 -6.79
CA ILE A 119 -2.44 6.46 -6.36
C ILE A 119 -3.81 6.41 -7.01
N ASN A 120 -4.48 5.27 -6.96
CA ASN A 120 -5.84 5.15 -7.47
C ASN A 120 -6.85 5.81 -6.51
N LYS A 121 -8.04 6.14 -7.04
CA LYS A 121 -9.10 6.83 -6.29
C LYS A 121 -9.62 6.02 -5.09
N SER A 122 -9.62 4.71 -5.18
CA SER A 122 -10.05 3.84 -4.07
C SER A 122 -9.09 3.94 -2.89
N THR A 123 -7.78 3.83 -3.15
CA THR A 123 -6.73 4.02 -2.12
C THR A 123 -6.79 5.42 -1.52
N ALA A 124 -6.97 6.46 -2.36
CA ALA A 124 -7.13 7.84 -1.90
C ALA A 124 -8.35 8.01 -0.98
N GLY A 125 -9.47 7.37 -1.32
CA GLY A 125 -10.67 7.38 -0.48
C GLY A 125 -10.46 6.75 0.89
N LEU A 126 -9.75 5.63 0.95
CA LEU A 126 -9.39 4.97 2.22
C LEU A 126 -8.42 5.84 3.03
N ALA A 127 -7.38 6.38 2.39
CA ALA A 127 -6.41 7.25 3.03
C ALA A 127 -7.10 8.48 3.65
N LEU A 128 -7.91 9.22 2.89
CA LEU A 128 -8.63 10.39 3.38
C LEU A 128 -9.64 10.04 4.47
N ASN A 129 -10.24 8.85 4.44
CA ASN A 129 -11.12 8.40 5.50
C ASN A 129 -10.36 8.23 6.83
N ILE A 130 -9.17 7.66 6.79
CA ILE A 130 -8.31 7.48 7.98
C ILE A 130 -7.72 8.83 8.41
N LEU A 131 -7.18 9.62 7.49
CA LEU A 131 -6.60 10.92 7.79
C LEU A 131 -7.62 11.87 8.42
N ASN A 132 -8.87 11.83 7.95
CA ASN A 132 -9.96 12.59 8.57
C ASN A 132 -10.33 12.03 9.96
N TYR A 133 -10.29 10.71 10.15
CA TYR A 133 -10.52 10.10 11.45
C TYR A 133 -9.42 10.45 12.45
N MET A 134 -8.17 10.50 12.00
CA MET A 134 -7.01 10.88 12.82
C MET A 134 -6.92 12.39 13.07
N GLY A 135 -7.67 13.21 12.33
CA GLY A 135 -7.69 14.67 12.50
C GLY A 135 -6.71 15.43 11.62
N MET A 136 -6.01 14.76 10.70
CA MET A 136 -5.02 15.41 9.83
C MET A 136 -5.66 16.21 8.70
N VAL A 137 -6.87 15.83 8.31
CA VAL A 137 -7.68 16.57 7.34
C VAL A 137 -9.11 16.67 7.82
N LYS A 138 -9.80 17.75 7.46
CA LYS A 138 -11.23 17.95 7.78
C LYS A 138 -12.07 18.01 6.52
N ARG A 139 -13.25 17.40 6.57
CA ARG A 139 -14.28 17.58 5.55
C ARG A 139 -14.92 18.93 5.72
N THR A 140 -14.90 19.75 4.68
CA THR A 140 -15.47 21.11 4.68
C THR A 140 -16.78 21.22 3.89
N GLY A 141 -17.04 20.25 3.01
CA GLY A 141 -18.24 20.26 2.17
C GLY A 141 -18.27 19.11 1.18
N LYS A 142 -19.09 19.28 0.15
CA LYS A 142 -19.21 18.37 -1.01
C LYS A 142 -19.25 19.15 -2.31
N GLN A 143 -18.67 18.56 -3.33
CA GLN A 143 -18.81 18.99 -4.73
C GLN A 143 -19.30 17.78 -5.54
N GLY A 144 -20.58 17.78 -5.89
CA GLY A 144 -21.24 16.61 -6.45
C GLY A 144 -21.16 15.42 -5.48
N ASN A 145 -20.65 14.30 -5.96
CA ASN A 145 -20.47 13.09 -5.13
C ASN A 145 -19.13 13.02 -4.38
N SER A 146 -18.30 14.05 -4.46
CA SER A 146 -16.99 14.08 -3.80
C SER A 146 -17.01 14.96 -2.57
N TYR A 147 -16.39 14.49 -1.47
CA TYR A 147 -16.12 15.33 -0.32
C TYR A 147 -14.97 16.29 -0.64
N ILE A 148 -15.09 17.50 -0.08
CA ILE A 148 -14.04 18.52 -0.08
C ILE A 148 -13.33 18.46 1.27
N TYR A 149 -12.01 18.53 1.24
CA TYR A 149 -11.16 18.47 2.40
C TYR A 149 -10.25 19.69 2.50
N LYS A 150 -9.83 19.99 3.71
CA LYS A 150 -8.70 20.88 4.02
C LYS A 150 -7.75 20.19 4.98
N VAL A 151 -6.52 20.60 4.99
CA VAL A 151 -5.53 20.18 6.00
C VAL A 151 -5.90 20.84 7.34
N ASP A 152 -5.78 20.13 8.45
CA ASP A 152 -6.13 20.64 9.79
C ASP A 152 -4.94 21.27 10.49
#